data_51c2ea378144133f4293b6c18dd77af2
#
_entry.id   51c2ea378144133f4293b6c18dd77af2
#
_cell.length_a   1.000
_cell.length_b   1.000
_cell.length_c   1.000
_cell.angle_alpha   90.00
_cell.angle_beta   90.00
_cell.angle_gamma   90.00
#
_symmetry.space_group_name_H-M   'P 1'
#
loop_
_entity.id
_entity.type
_entity.pdbx_description
1 polymer ?
#
loop_
_entity_poly.entity_id
_entity_poly.type
_entity_poly.pdbx_seq_one_letter_code
_entity_poly.pdbx_strand_id
1 'polypeptide(L)'
;MEYILVSENYENNENILYVRDNLSQIIFKDAKDEVFADKHRVGVRFNLDDKIIRLAIKDIADKIADVIAIKYKYAFFNERLKVGGLDCVNREILLTAIISADLYDDKRYVLSKFNCFNEIAIDGFFNFRLENLKRKWTEICTFIPEFFTERELKEFVLYLINEKTARRVRVNGESVYDRLGNRLKRATLIPESGLLVFKELLLAGVNEIEMFALPSDENEIKYLKDYFGDKILFNSGEIL
;
A
#
# COMPACT_ATOMS: atom_id res chain seq x y z
N MET A 1 -28.33 -10.83 11.15
CA MET A 1 -27.21 -10.86 10.14
C MET A 1 -27.14 -9.47 9.59
N GLU A 2 -26.06 -8.80 9.81
CA GLU A 2 -25.80 -7.46 9.30
C GLU A 2 -24.92 -7.55 8.05
N TYR A 3 -24.89 -6.51 7.24
CA TYR A 3 -24.00 -6.47 6.08
C TYR A 3 -23.16 -5.21 6.07
N ILE A 4 -21.99 -5.29 5.42
CA ILE A 4 -21.17 -4.15 5.06
C ILE A 4 -21.03 -4.15 3.54
N LEU A 5 -21.32 -3.01 2.92
CA LEU A 5 -21.20 -2.81 1.49
C LEU A 5 -20.06 -1.84 1.21
N VAL A 6 -19.07 -2.30 0.45
CA VAL A 6 -17.98 -1.45 -0.07
C VAL A 6 -18.13 -1.35 -1.57
N SER A 7 -18.10 -0.16 -2.12
CA SER A 7 -18.23 0.08 -3.56
C SER A 7 -17.22 1.10 -4.08
N GLU A 8 -16.97 1.04 -5.39
CA GLU A 8 -16.02 1.88 -6.08
C GLU A 8 -16.50 2.14 -7.52
N ASN A 9 -15.94 3.13 -8.21
CA ASN A 9 -16.12 3.28 -9.64
C ASN A 9 -15.60 2.03 -10.38
N TYR A 10 -16.31 1.55 -11.39
CA TYR A 10 -15.97 0.32 -12.13
C TYR A 10 -14.56 0.33 -12.72
N GLU A 11 -14.06 1.49 -13.13
CA GLU A 11 -12.69 1.65 -13.66
C GLU A 11 -11.60 1.30 -12.64
N ASN A 12 -11.92 1.32 -11.35
CA ASN A 12 -11.01 1.01 -10.24
C ASN A 12 -11.39 -0.30 -9.53
N ASN A 13 -11.87 -1.30 -10.26
CA ASN A 13 -12.37 -2.56 -9.70
C ASN A 13 -11.32 -3.30 -8.85
N GLU A 14 -10.03 -3.15 -9.16
CA GLU A 14 -8.93 -3.72 -8.38
C GLU A 14 -8.89 -3.22 -6.92
N ASN A 15 -9.44 -2.04 -6.64
CA ASN A 15 -9.56 -1.55 -5.26
C ASN A 15 -10.48 -2.43 -4.43
N ILE A 16 -11.60 -2.86 -5.01
CA ILE A 16 -12.55 -3.78 -4.36
C ILE A 16 -11.93 -5.15 -4.16
N LEU A 17 -11.20 -5.65 -5.17
CA LEU A 17 -10.49 -6.91 -5.05
C LEU A 17 -9.41 -6.84 -3.97
N TYR A 18 -8.65 -5.74 -3.91
CA TYR A 18 -7.67 -5.54 -2.84
C TYR A 18 -8.31 -5.57 -1.46
N VAL A 19 -9.41 -4.83 -1.25
CA VAL A 19 -10.12 -4.81 0.04
C VAL A 19 -10.58 -6.21 0.41
N ARG A 20 -11.25 -6.93 -0.51
CA ARG A 20 -11.76 -8.28 -0.28
C ARG A 20 -10.66 -9.29 0.04
N ASP A 21 -9.61 -9.34 -0.79
CA ASP A 21 -8.60 -10.40 -0.77
C ASP A 21 -7.53 -10.21 0.32
N ASN A 22 -7.57 -9.09 1.05
CA ASN A 22 -6.62 -8.77 2.11
C ASN A 22 -7.25 -8.62 3.51
N LEU A 23 -8.50 -9.03 3.68
CA LEU A 23 -9.11 -9.12 5.00
C LEU A 23 -8.42 -10.20 5.85
N SER A 24 -8.47 -10.03 7.16
CA SER A 24 -7.92 -11.01 8.10
C SER A 24 -8.61 -12.37 7.92
N GLN A 25 -7.87 -13.45 8.15
CA GLN A 25 -8.39 -14.81 8.00
C GLN A 25 -9.64 -15.10 8.86
N ILE A 26 -9.76 -14.42 10.01
CA ILE A 26 -10.91 -14.55 10.90
C ILE A 26 -12.17 -14.05 10.20
N ILE A 27 -12.07 -12.90 9.53
CA ILE A 27 -13.22 -12.31 8.82
C ILE A 27 -13.51 -13.11 7.55
N PHE A 28 -12.47 -13.49 6.81
CA PHE A 28 -12.63 -14.22 5.55
C PHE A 28 -13.30 -15.59 5.70
N LYS A 29 -13.10 -16.29 6.82
CA LYS A 29 -13.73 -17.59 7.09
C LYS A 29 -15.23 -17.49 7.41
N ASP A 30 -15.62 -16.40 8.07
CA ASP A 30 -16.97 -16.22 8.58
C ASP A 30 -17.84 -15.29 7.71
N ALA A 31 -17.21 -14.53 6.79
CA ALA A 31 -17.91 -13.66 5.86
C ALA A 31 -18.38 -14.45 4.61
N LYS A 32 -19.66 -14.28 4.27
CA LYS A 32 -20.12 -14.61 2.91
C LYS A 32 -20.07 -13.33 2.10
N ASP A 33 -19.12 -13.28 1.17
CA ASP A 33 -18.97 -12.14 0.28
C ASP A 33 -19.73 -12.34 -1.03
N GLU A 34 -20.37 -11.29 -1.49
CA GLU A 34 -21.06 -11.22 -2.77
C GLU A 34 -20.50 -10.02 -3.56
N VAL A 35 -19.82 -10.31 -4.66
CA VAL A 35 -19.34 -9.27 -5.58
C VAL A 35 -20.46 -8.94 -6.56
N PHE A 36 -20.70 -7.65 -6.77
CA PHE A 36 -21.62 -7.15 -7.78
C PHE A 36 -20.92 -6.12 -8.66
N ALA A 37 -21.37 -6.02 -9.88
CA ALA A 37 -20.90 -5.00 -10.81
C ALA A 37 -22.03 -4.56 -11.72
N ASP A 38 -22.08 -3.27 -12.01
CA ASP A 38 -22.92 -2.68 -13.07
C ASP A 38 -22.04 -1.84 -14.01
N LYS A 39 -22.64 -1.03 -14.87
CA LYS A 39 -21.93 -0.20 -15.84
C LYS A 39 -21.03 0.87 -15.22
N HIS A 40 -21.30 1.28 -14.00
CA HIS A 40 -20.67 2.44 -13.36
C HIS A 40 -19.96 2.08 -12.06
N ARG A 41 -20.42 1.03 -11.38
CA ARG A 41 -19.92 0.67 -10.05
C ARG A 41 -19.63 -0.81 -9.92
N VAL A 42 -18.64 -1.08 -9.12
CA VAL A 42 -18.32 -2.41 -8.61
C VAL A 42 -18.35 -2.36 -7.09
N GLY A 43 -18.70 -3.45 -6.46
CA GLY A 43 -18.70 -3.51 -5.01
C GLY A 43 -18.69 -4.93 -4.47
N VAL A 44 -18.47 -5.02 -3.19
CA VAL A 44 -18.54 -6.26 -2.43
C VAL A 44 -19.43 -6.06 -1.20
N ARG A 45 -20.35 -7.00 -1.02
CA ARG A 45 -21.20 -7.08 0.18
C ARG A 45 -20.66 -8.21 1.06
N PHE A 46 -20.33 -7.88 2.28
CA PHE A 46 -19.93 -8.84 3.31
C PHE A 46 -21.11 -9.08 4.23
N ASN A 47 -21.68 -10.28 4.21
CA ASN A 47 -22.71 -10.71 5.14
C ASN A 47 -22.03 -11.32 6.36
N LEU A 48 -22.24 -10.74 7.55
CA LEU A 48 -21.46 -10.99 8.75
C LEU A 48 -22.34 -11.37 9.94
N ASP A 49 -21.78 -12.15 10.85
CA ASP A 49 -22.38 -12.35 12.16
C ASP A 49 -22.16 -11.09 13.02
N ASP A 50 -23.15 -10.74 13.84
CA ASP A 50 -23.13 -9.56 14.72
C ASP A 50 -21.91 -9.55 15.68
N LYS A 51 -21.36 -10.75 16.00
CA LYS A 51 -20.18 -10.89 16.87
C LYS A 51 -18.89 -10.35 16.25
N ILE A 52 -18.76 -10.43 14.93
CA ILE A 52 -17.52 -10.07 14.23
C ILE A 52 -17.62 -8.74 13.47
N ILE A 53 -18.82 -8.16 13.34
CA ILE A 53 -19.04 -6.98 12.50
C ILE A 53 -18.15 -5.80 12.89
N ARG A 54 -17.92 -5.56 14.17
CA ARG A 54 -17.03 -4.46 14.63
C ARG A 54 -15.58 -4.67 14.23
N LEU A 55 -15.11 -5.93 14.27
CA LEU A 55 -13.77 -6.29 13.79
C LEU A 55 -13.68 -6.13 12.28
N ALA A 56 -14.71 -6.57 11.57
CA ALA A 56 -14.79 -6.46 10.12
C ALA A 56 -14.80 -5.00 9.65
N ILE A 57 -15.59 -4.12 10.27
CA ILE A 57 -15.58 -2.68 9.97
C ILE A 57 -14.18 -2.11 10.12
N LYS A 58 -13.48 -2.45 11.19
CA LYS A 58 -12.13 -1.95 11.45
C LYS A 58 -11.12 -2.44 10.42
N ASP A 59 -11.18 -3.72 10.06
CA ASP A 59 -10.27 -4.32 9.08
C ASP A 59 -10.55 -3.80 7.67
N ILE A 60 -11.83 -3.73 7.26
CA ILE A 60 -12.25 -3.15 5.99
C ILE A 60 -11.80 -1.67 5.90
N ALA A 61 -12.00 -0.89 6.95
CA ALA A 61 -11.55 0.49 7.01
C ALA A 61 -10.01 0.60 6.85
N ASP A 62 -9.25 -0.32 7.44
CA ASP A 62 -7.78 -0.36 7.28
C ASP A 62 -7.37 -0.62 5.82
N LYS A 63 -8.07 -1.54 5.12
CA LYS A 63 -7.79 -1.81 3.69
C LYS A 63 -8.21 -0.65 2.79
N ILE A 64 -9.35 -0.02 3.06
CA ILE A 64 -9.75 1.20 2.35
C ILE A 64 -8.73 2.33 2.58
N ALA A 65 -8.20 2.45 3.79
CA ALA A 65 -7.15 3.43 4.09
C ALA A 65 -5.85 3.13 3.33
N ASP A 66 -5.48 1.86 3.12
CA ASP A 66 -4.36 1.48 2.24
C ASP A 66 -4.64 1.92 0.79
N VAL A 67 -5.83 1.63 0.25
CA VAL A 67 -6.21 2.05 -1.11
C VAL A 67 -6.07 3.56 -1.28
N ILE A 68 -6.60 4.33 -0.33
CA ILE A 68 -6.56 5.80 -0.41
C ILE A 68 -5.12 6.32 -0.26
N ALA A 69 -4.42 5.90 0.78
CA ALA A 69 -3.09 6.43 1.10
C ALA A 69 -1.98 5.94 0.16
N ILE A 70 -2.24 4.91 -0.65
CA ILE A 70 -1.28 4.40 -1.63
C ILE A 70 -1.76 4.66 -3.05
N LYS A 71 -2.87 4.03 -3.49
CA LYS A 71 -3.28 4.09 -4.89
C LYS A 71 -3.80 5.47 -5.31
N TYR A 72 -4.71 6.06 -4.52
CA TYR A 72 -5.20 7.41 -4.81
C TYR A 72 -4.09 8.46 -4.70
N LYS A 73 -3.20 8.31 -3.70
CA LYS A 73 -2.02 9.18 -3.56
C LYS A 73 -1.05 9.02 -4.73
N TYR A 74 -0.81 7.78 -5.19
CA TYR A 74 0.00 7.52 -6.37
C TYR A 74 -0.58 8.22 -7.60
N ALA A 75 -1.86 8.02 -7.89
CA ALA A 75 -2.53 8.66 -9.02
C ALA A 75 -2.45 10.20 -8.93
N PHE A 76 -2.67 10.75 -7.73
CA PHE A 76 -2.57 12.19 -7.46
C PHE A 76 -1.18 12.76 -7.76
N PHE A 77 -0.13 12.11 -7.30
CA PHE A 77 1.24 12.55 -7.57
C PHE A 77 1.67 12.28 -9.00
N ASN A 78 1.29 11.15 -9.57
CA ASN A 78 1.62 10.81 -10.93
C ASN A 78 1.06 11.83 -11.96
N GLU A 79 -0.12 12.38 -11.69
CA GLU A 79 -0.72 13.43 -12.51
C GLU A 79 -0.02 14.79 -12.34
N ARG A 80 0.37 15.14 -11.10
CA ARG A 80 0.84 16.49 -10.76
C ARG A 80 2.35 16.68 -10.82
N LEU A 81 3.12 15.65 -10.46
CA LEU A 81 4.58 15.74 -10.43
C LEU A 81 5.15 15.49 -11.83
N LYS A 82 5.70 16.53 -12.42
CA LYS A 82 6.43 16.46 -13.69
C LYS A 82 7.93 16.50 -13.40
N VAL A 83 8.46 15.39 -12.90
CA VAL A 83 9.88 15.27 -12.55
C VAL A 83 10.65 14.79 -13.76
N GLY A 84 11.64 15.59 -14.20
CA GLY A 84 12.63 15.23 -15.24
C GLY A 84 13.88 14.54 -14.64
N GLY A 85 14.70 13.96 -15.52
CA GLY A 85 15.99 13.35 -15.16
C GLY A 85 15.92 11.89 -14.71
N LEU A 86 14.73 11.32 -14.53
CA LEU A 86 14.53 9.93 -14.13
C LEU A 86 13.85 9.12 -15.25
N ASP A 87 14.26 7.87 -15.42
CA ASP A 87 13.52 6.91 -16.23
C ASP A 87 12.21 6.46 -15.55
N CYS A 88 11.44 5.63 -16.24
CA CYS A 88 10.13 5.18 -15.73
C CYS A 88 10.25 4.45 -14.38
N VAL A 89 11.25 3.58 -14.22
CA VAL A 89 11.46 2.78 -13.01
C VAL A 89 11.87 3.67 -11.84
N ASN A 90 12.85 4.53 -12.05
CA ASN A 90 13.32 5.47 -11.03
C ASN A 90 12.24 6.49 -10.64
N ARG A 91 11.40 6.92 -11.58
CA ARG A 91 10.24 7.76 -11.29
C ARG A 91 9.23 7.05 -10.40
N GLU A 92 8.95 5.78 -10.62
CA GLU A 92 8.07 5.01 -9.73
C GLU A 92 8.67 4.79 -8.34
N ILE A 93 9.98 4.57 -8.25
CA ILE A 93 10.69 4.50 -6.96
C ILE A 93 10.52 5.82 -6.21
N LEU A 94 10.68 6.97 -6.89
CA LEU A 94 10.46 8.28 -6.29
C LEU A 94 9.03 8.42 -5.75
N LEU A 95 8.02 8.09 -6.57
CA LEU A 95 6.62 8.18 -6.14
C LEU A 95 6.33 7.25 -4.96
N THR A 96 6.84 6.02 -5.00
CA THR A 96 6.69 5.07 -3.88
C THR A 96 7.37 5.58 -2.61
N ALA A 97 8.55 6.18 -2.73
CA ALA A 97 9.28 6.77 -1.62
C ALA A 97 8.51 7.94 -0.99
N ILE A 98 7.98 8.86 -1.81
CA ILE A 98 7.14 9.98 -1.34
C ILE A 98 5.89 9.46 -0.63
N ILE A 99 5.25 8.40 -1.16
CA ILE A 99 4.09 7.79 -0.53
C ILE A 99 4.48 7.19 0.83
N SER A 100 5.59 6.47 0.89
CA SER A 100 6.04 5.78 2.10
C SER A 100 6.47 6.75 3.22
N ALA A 101 6.90 7.96 2.87
CA ALA A 101 7.42 8.95 3.82
C ALA A 101 6.42 9.23 4.93
N ASP A 102 5.16 9.43 4.60
CA ASP A 102 4.09 9.77 5.54
C ASP A 102 2.87 8.82 5.48
N LEU A 103 3.05 7.61 4.92
CA LEU A 103 1.98 6.61 4.77
C LEU A 103 1.23 6.33 6.08
N TYR A 104 1.96 6.23 7.18
CA TYR A 104 1.36 5.97 8.49
C TYR A 104 0.43 7.10 8.93
N ASP A 105 0.86 8.35 8.76
CA ASP A 105 0.09 9.53 9.15
C ASP A 105 -1.13 9.72 8.24
N ASP A 106 -0.98 9.50 6.95
CA ASP A 106 -2.09 9.55 5.99
C ASP A 106 -3.13 8.47 6.31
N LYS A 107 -2.71 7.23 6.57
CA LYS A 107 -3.63 6.15 7.00
C LYS A 107 -4.35 6.52 8.30
N ARG A 108 -3.62 7.00 9.29
CA ARG A 108 -4.21 7.43 10.58
C ARG A 108 -5.24 8.53 10.38
N TYR A 109 -4.94 9.51 9.50
CA TYR A 109 -5.90 10.57 9.18
C TYR A 109 -7.14 10.00 8.49
N VAL A 110 -6.98 9.14 7.47
CA VAL A 110 -8.10 8.49 6.78
C VAL A 110 -8.95 7.72 7.78
N LEU A 111 -8.35 6.89 8.62
CA LEU A 111 -9.04 6.10 9.65
C LEU A 111 -9.80 6.99 10.63
N SER A 112 -9.29 8.17 10.99
CA SER A 112 -9.96 9.12 11.88
C SER A 112 -11.26 9.71 11.29
N LYS A 113 -11.46 9.59 9.97
CA LYS A 113 -12.67 10.06 9.26
C LYS A 113 -13.73 8.96 9.09
N PHE A 114 -13.38 7.72 9.39
CA PHE A 114 -14.36 6.66 9.42
C PHE A 114 -15.23 6.75 10.69
N ASN A 115 -16.53 6.79 10.48
CA ASN A 115 -17.53 6.51 11.50
C ASN A 115 -18.02 5.05 11.32
N CYS A 116 -18.89 4.57 12.18
CA CYS A 116 -19.60 3.32 11.92
C CYS A 116 -20.38 3.45 10.61
N PHE A 117 -20.19 2.50 9.70
CA PHE A 117 -20.85 2.49 8.40
C PHE A 117 -21.31 1.07 8.04
N ASN A 118 -22.43 0.99 7.37
CA ASN A 118 -22.88 -0.25 6.71
C ASN A 118 -22.60 -0.18 5.21
N GLU A 119 -22.51 1.03 4.65
CA GLU A 119 -22.22 1.25 3.23
C GLU A 119 -21.18 2.33 3.07
N ILE A 120 -20.20 2.10 2.19
CA ILE A 120 -19.17 3.07 1.84
C ILE A 120 -18.80 2.98 0.37
N ALA A 121 -18.77 4.14 -0.28
CA ALA A 121 -18.19 4.31 -1.62
C ALA A 121 -16.79 4.92 -1.46
N ILE A 122 -15.73 4.20 -1.87
CA ILE A 122 -14.34 4.63 -1.65
C ILE A 122 -14.06 5.96 -2.34
N ASP A 123 -14.45 6.08 -3.62
CA ASP A 123 -14.33 7.30 -4.42
C ASP A 123 -15.10 8.48 -3.80
N GLY A 124 -16.33 8.24 -3.35
CA GLY A 124 -17.15 9.23 -2.67
C GLY A 124 -16.53 9.67 -1.34
N PHE A 125 -16.07 8.73 -0.54
CA PHE A 125 -15.39 9.02 0.71
C PHE A 125 -14.13 9.87 0.50
N PHE A 126 -13.28 9.50 -0.48
CA PHE A 126 -12.10 10.26 -0.85
C PHE A 126 -12.46 11.69 -1.30
N ASN A 127 -13.44 11.82 -2.16
CA ASN A 127 -13.79 13.11 -2.75
C ASN A 127 -14.42 14.09 -1.76
N PHE A 128 -15.24 13.61 -0.83
CA PHE A 128 -16.05 14.49 0.03
C PHE A 128 -15.58 14.57 1.48
N ARG A 129 -14.77 13.61 1.96
CA ARG A 129 -14.34 13.57 3.38
C ARG A 129 -12.87 13.87 3.59
N LEU A 130 -12.03 13.84 2.54
CA LEU A 130 -10.57 13.90 2.67
C LEU A 130 -9.95 15.14 2.02
N GLU A 131 -10.67 16.26 1.97
CA GLU A 131 -10.20 17.51 1.37
C GLU A 131 -8.90 18.04 1.99
N ASN A 132 -8.75 17.94 3.32
CA ASN A 132 -7.51 18.33 3.99
C ASN A 132 -6.32 17.44 3.62
N LEU A 133 -6.56 16.15 3.35
CA LEU A 133 -5.53 15.24 2.88
C LEU A 133 -5.05 15.61 1.48
N LYS A 134 -5.98 15.92 0.58
CA LYS A 134 -5.66 16.39 -0.78
C LYS A 134 -4.88 17.69 -0.75
N ARG A 135 -5.22 18.62 0.16
CA ARG A 135 -4.47 19.86 0.35
C ARG A 135 -3.05 19.61 0.83
N LYS A 136 -2.86 18.73 1.83
CA LYS A 136 -1.53 18.29 2.27
C LYS A 136 -0.71 17.72 1.10
N TRP A 137 -1.31 16.86 0.28
CA TRP A 137 -0.61 16.29 -0.89
C TRP A 137 -0.27 17.36 -1.93
N THR A 138 -1.12 18.37 -2.12
CA THR A 138 -0.80 19.52 -2.97
C THR A 138 0.40 20.30 -2.44
N GLU A 139 0.48 20.53 -1.14
CA GLU A 139 1.62 21.18 -0.50
C GLU A 139 2.91 20.36 -0.71
N ILE A 140 2.86 19.02 -0.54
CA ILE A 140 4.01 18.16 -0.79
C ILE A 140 4.52 18.34 -2.23
N CYS A 141 3.63 18.43 -3.23
CA CYS A 141 4.04 18.65 -4.62
C CYS A 141 4.88 19.93 -4.80
N THR A 142 4.67 20.97 -3.98
CA THR A 142 5.43 22.24 -4.09
C THR A 142 6.87 22.12 -3.56
N PHE A 143 7.17 21.09 -2.76
CA PHE A 143 8.51 20.85 -2.23
C PHE A 143 9.33 19.86 -3.05
N ILE A 144 8.70 19.15 -3.99
CA ILE A 144 9.40 18.18 -4.83
C ILE A 144 10.06 18.93 -5.98
N PRO A 145 11.40 18.80 -6.19
CA PRO A 145 12.09 19.41 -7.31
C PRO A 145 11.54 18.94 -8.66
N GLU A 146 11.59 19.84 -9.66
CA GLU A 146 11.19 19.51 -11.04
C GLU A 146 12.19 18.61 -11.74
N PHE A 147 13.38 18.42 -11.19
CA PHE A 147 14.43 17.58 -11.73
C PHE A 147 15.11 16.79 -10.61
N PHE A 148 15.33 15.49 -10.86
CA PHE A 148 16.11 14.60 -10.01
C PHE A 148 17.16 13.86 -10.82
N THR A 149 18.35 13.73 -10.26
CA THR A 149 19.33 12.74 -10.72
C THR A 149 19.11 11.40 -10.00
N GLU A 150 19.58 10.30 -10.60
CA GLU A 150 19.55 8.98 -9.94
C GLU A 150 20.27 8.99 -8.59
N ARG A 151 21.33 9.79 -8.47
CA ARG A 151 22.07 9.94 -7.22
C ARG A 151 21.22 10.58 -6.12
N GLU A 152 20.54 11.68 -6.42
CA GLU A 152 19.66 12.37 -5.48
C GLU A 152 18.48 11.49 -5.09
N LEU A 153 17.91 10.74 -6.02
CA LEU A 153 16.89 9.73 -5.74
C LEU A 153 17.42 8.69 -4.75
N LYS A 154 18.60 8.14 -5.00
CA LYS A 154 19.22 7.14 -4.12
C LYS A 154 19.45 7.70 -2.71
N GLU A 155 20.00 8.90 -2.60
CA GLU A 155 20.22 9.59 -1.32
C GLU A 155 18.91 9.81 -0.58
N PHE A 156 17.85 10.23 -1.26
CA PHE A 156 16.52 10.43 -0.68
C PHE A 156 15.91 9.12 -0.15
N VAL A 157 15.94 8.05 -0.95
CA VAL A 157 15.40 6.75 -0.54
C VAL A 157 16.19 6.17 0.64
N LEU A 158 17.51 6.25 0.62
CA LEU A 158 18.37 5.79 1.73
C LEU A 158 18.10 6.59 3.00
N TYR A 159 17.91 7.91 2.89
CA TYR A 159 17.50 8.73 4.03
C TYR A 159 16.19 8.21 4.65
N LEU A 160 15.16 7.97 3.82
CA LEU A 160 13.88 7.46 4.30
C LEU A 160 13.99 6.09 4.99
N ILE A 161 14.79 5.17 4.41
CA ILE A 161 15.02 3.84 5.00
C ILE A 161 15.68 3.96 6.38
N ASN A 162 16.65 4.86 6.54
CA ASN A 162 17.39 5.03 7.78
C ASN A 162 16.61 5.76 8.87
N GLU A 163 15.68 6.66 8.49
CA GLU A 163 14.81 7.36 9.45
C GLU A 163 13.71 6.49 10.04
N LYS A 164 13.43 5.34 9.45
CA LYS A 164 12.37 4.45 9.95
C LYS A 164 12.81 3.73 11.25
N THR A 165 11.90 3.65 12.19
CA THR A 165 12.07 2.82 13.40
C THR A 165 12.20 1.35 13.02
N ALA A 166 13.05 0.61 13.74
CA ALA A 166 13.35 -0.80 13.46
C ALA A 166 12.08 -1.65 13.25
N ARG A 167 11.76 -1.90 12.00
CA ARG A 167 10.74 -2.86 11.57
C ARG A 167 11.43 -4.01 10.85
N ARG A 168 11.22 -5.20 11.36
CA ARG A 168 11.69 -6.43 10.73
C ARG A 168 10.58 -7.06 9.91
N VAL A 169 10.93 -7.52 8.71
CA VAL A 169 10.07 -8.32 7.84
C VAL A 169 10.83 -9.54 7.36
N ARG A 170 10.09 -10.52 6.83
CA ARG A 170 10.61 -11.71 6.18
C ARG A 170 10.32 -11.66 4.70
N VAL A 171 11.31 -11.99 3.89
CA VAL A 171 11.19 -12.09 2.43
C VAL A 171 11.45 -13.53 2.03
N ASN A 172 10.51 -14.10 1.26
CA ASN A 172 10.66 -15.44 0.67
C ASN A 172 10.22 -15.38 -0.80
N GLY A 173 11.19 -15.32 -1.70
CA GLY A 173 10.94 -15.07 -3.12
C GLY A 173 10.19 -13.74 -3.32
N GLU A 174 9.07 -13.80 -4.00
CA GLU A 174 8.19 -12.66 -4.32
C GLU A 174 7.26 -12.24 -3.16
N SER A 175 7.45 -12.79 -1.99
CA SER A 175 6.51 -12.57 -0.88
C SER A 175 7.18 -11.91 0.32
N VAL A 176 6.55 -10.85 0.82
CA VAL A 176 6.98 -10.12 2.02
C VAL A 176 5.98 -10.40 3.15
N TYR A 177 6.48 -10.71 4.33
CA TYR A 177 5.68 -11.04 5.51
C TYR A 177 6.05 -10.14 6.68
N ASP A 178 5.06 -9.73 7.45
CA ASP A 178 5.28 -9.06 8.72
C ASP A 178 5.78 -10.03 9.82
N ARG A 179 6.03 -9.49 11.02
CA ARG A 179 6.46 -10.30 12.18
C ARG A 179 5.45 -11.36 12.63
N LEU A 180 4.17 -11.15 12.30
CA LEU A 180 3.08 -12.07 12.65
C LEU A 180 2.85 -13.14 11.57
N GLY A 181 3.63 -13.09 10.48
CA GLY A 181 3.49 -14.00 9.35
C GLY A 181 2.38 -13.61 8.36
N ASN A 182 1.80 -12.42 8.47
CA ASN A 182 0.83 -11.94 7.50
C ASN A 182 1.56 -11.46 6.24
N ARG A 183 1.12 -11.92 5.08
CA ARG A 183 1.66 -11.46 3.80
C ARG A 183 1.24 -10.00 3.55
N LEU A 184 2.24 -9.18 3.24
CA LEU A 184 2.04 -7.80 2.82
C LEU A 184 1.80 -7.76 1.30
N LYS A 185 0.87 -6.93 0.85
CA LYS A 185 0.48 -6.83 -0.57
C LYS A 185 0.18 -5.38 -0.99
N ARG A 186 0.69 -4.39 -0.26
CA ARG A 186 0.44 -2.97 -0.54
C ARG A 186 1.04 -2.51 -1.86
N ALA A 187 2.17 -3.10 -2.26
CA ALA A 187 2.80 -2.82 -3.54
C ALA A 187 1.90 -3.09 -4.74
N THR A 188 0.93 -4.01 -4.61
CA THR A 188 -0.05 -4.28 -5.68
C THR A 188 -1.02 -3.13 -5.95
N LEU A 189 -1.09 -2.14 -5.06
CA LEU A 189 -1.85 -0.89 -5.25
C LEU A 189 -1.13 0.14 -6.12
N ILE A 190 0.16 -0.07 -6.39
CA ILE A 190 0.96 0.74 -7.31
C ILE A 190 0.96 0.06 -8.68
N PRO A 191 0.74 0.80 -9.79
CA PRO A 191 0.76 0.21 -11.13
C PRO A 191 2.03 -0.60 -11.41
N GLU A 192 1.90 -1.59 -12.25
CA GLU A 192 2.95 -2.58 -12.52
C GLU A 192 4.11 -1.98 -13.30
N SER A 193 5.29 -1.93 -12.68
CA SER A 193 6.58 -1.76 -13.35
C SER A 193 7.61 -2.77 -12.86
N GLY A 194 7.18 -3.83 -12.20
CA GLY A 194 8.08 -4.73 -11.46
C GLY A 194 8.46 -4.19 -10.07
N LEU A 195 9.54 -4.68 -9.50
CA LEU A 195 10.07 -4.29 -8.19
C LEU A 195 9.04 -4.40 -7.04
N LEU A 196 8.19 -5.43 -7.06
CA LEU A 196 7.11 -5.59 -6.09
C LEU A 196 7.63 -5.76 -4.66
N VAL A 197 8.67 -6.57 -4.47
CA VAL A 197 9.28 -6.77 -3.14
C VAL A 197 9.93 -5.48 -2.66
N PHE A 198 10.69 -4.79 -3.52
CA PHE A 198 11.32 -3.51 -3.20
C PHE A 198 10.30 -2.44 -2.80
N LYS A 199 9.23 -2.28 -3.59
CA LYS A 199 8.14 -1.34 -3.28
C LYS A 199 7.43 -1.71 -1.96
N GLU A 200 7.19 -2.99 -1.72
CA GLU A 200 6.56 -3.44 -0.46
C GLU A 200 7.44 -3.12 0.75
N LEU A 201 8.76 -3.31 0.65
CA LEU A 201 9.69 -2.96 1.71
C LEU A 201 9.69 -1.45 2.01
N LEU A 202 9.67 -0.61 0.97
CA LEU A 202 9.54 0.83 1.14
C LEU A 202 8.22 1.21 1.84
N LEU A 203 7.09 0.69 1.36
CA LEU A 203 5.75 0.97 1.92
C LEU A 203 5.61 0.43 3.35
N ALA A 204 6.24 -0.68 3.65
CA ALA A 204 6.27 -1.23 5.01
C ALA A 204 7.15 -0.42 5.96
N GLY A 205 8.03 0.44 5.43
CA GLY A 205 8.94 1.27 6.21
C GLY A 205 9.91 0.44 7.04
N VAL A 206 10.54 -0.56 6.41
CA VAL A 206 11.43 -1.50 7.08
C VAL A 206 12.88 -1.05 6.99
N ASN A 207 13.66 -1.45 7.99
CA ASN A 207 15.11 -1.29 8.01
C ASN A 207 15.85 -2.56 8.45
N GLU A 208 15.15 -3.70 8.57
CA GLU A 208 15.73 -5.01 8.85
C GLU A 208 14.95 -6.09 8.09
N ILE A 209 15.65 -6.85 7.26
CA ILE A 209 15.07 -7.82 6.33
C ILE A 209 15.67 -9.18 6.56
N GLU A 210 14.85 -10.16 6.96
CA GLU A 210 15.24 -11.57 6.97
C GLU A 210 14.96 -12.17 5.59
N MET A 211 16.00 -12.46 4.82
CA MET A 211 15.89 -13.02 3.47
C MET A 211 16.02 -14.53 3.52
N PHE A 212 14.94 -15.26 3.20
CA PHE A 212 14.91 -16.73 3.08
C PHE A 212 15.16 -17.20 1.65
N ALA A 213 14.59 -16.51 0.68
CA ALA A 213 14.84 -16.72 -0.74
C ALA A 213 14.82 -15.38 -1.47
N LEU A 214 15.69 -15.25 -2.47
CA LEU A 214 15.74 -14.07 -3.33
C LEU A 214 14.54 -14.07 -4.28
N PRO A 215 14.04 -12.87 -4.71
CA PRO A 215 13.14 -12.77 -5.85
C PRO A 215 13.76 -13.37 -7.11
N SER A 216 12.92 -13.73 -8.08
CA SER A 216 13.37 -14.30 -9.36
C SER A 216 13.90 -13.23 -10.33
N ASP A 217 13.45 -12.00 -10.21
CA ASP A 217 13.87 -10.88 -11.08
C ASP A 217 15.25 -10.34 -10.66
N GLU A 218 16.23 -10.45 -11.57
CA GLU A 218 17.58 -9.95 -11.35
C GLU A 218 17.64 -8.43 -11.12
N ASN A 219 16.78 -7.65 -11.78
CA ASN A 219 16.68 -6.21 -11.56
C ASN A 219 16.22 -5.91 -10.13
N GLU A 220 15.21 -6.62 -9.64
CA GLU A 220 14.75 -6.46 -8.27
C GLU A 220 15.84 -6.79 -7.25
N ILE A 221 16.58 -7.89 -7.46
CA ILE A 221 17.73 -8.25 -6.63
C ILE A 221 18.77 -7.13 -6.60
N LYS A 222 19.05 -6.51 -7.75
CA LYS A 222 19.98 -5.38 -7.83
C LYS A 222 19.50 -4.19 -6.99
N TYR A 223 18.23 -3.78 -7.14
CA TYR A 223 17.67 -2.69 -6.34
C TYR A 223 17.64 -3.00 -4.84
N LEU A 224 17.30 -4.23 -4.47
CA LEU A 224 17.37 -4.67 -3.06
C LEU A 224 18.78 -4.54 -2.49
N LYS A 225 19.80 -4.97 -3.23
CA LYS A 225 21.20 -4.84 -2.81
C LYS A 225 21.65 -3.38 -2.74
N ASP A 226 21.26 -2.56 -3.71
CA ASP A 226 21.68 -1.16 -3.82
C ASP A 226 21.09 -0.27 -2.71
N TYR A 227 19.91 -0.58 -2.20
CA TYR A 227 19.20 0.25 -1.23
C TYR A 227 19.10 -0.38 0.16
N PHE A 228 19.04 -1.70 0.27
CA PHE A 228 18.86 -2.42 1.54
C PHE A 228 20.02 -3.36 1.86
N GLY A 229 21.14 -3.32 1.12
CA GLY A 229 22.20 -4.34 1.23
C GLY A 229 22.72 -4.58 2.65
N ASP A 230 22.92 -3.51 3.42
CA ASP A 230 23.35 -3.57 4.82
C ASP A 230 22.25 -3.92 5.84
N LYS A 231 21.00 -3.96 5.39
CA LYS A 231 19.80 -4.30 6.18
C LYS A 231 19.33 -5.73 5.96
N ILE A 232 19.90 -6.43 4.97
CA ILE A 232 19.49 -7.79 4.62
C ILE A 232 20.32 -8.80 5.42
N LEU A 233 19.62 -9.61 6.19
CA LEU A 233 20.16 -10.76 6.90
C LEU A 233 19.71 -12.03 6.16
N PHE A 234 20.66 -12.74 5.56
CA PHE A 234 20.38 -14.02 4.92
C PHE A 234 20.23 -15.11 5.98
N ASN A 235 19.10 -15.74 6.00
CA ASN A 235 18.80 -16.84 6.91
C ASN A 235 19.05 -18.15 6.17
N SER A 236 20.17 -18.82 6.48
CA SER A 236 20.57 -20.11 5.90
C SER A 236 19.92 -21.31 6.59
N GLY A 237 18.90 -21.10 7.40
CA GLY A 237 18.23 -22.11 8.20
C GLY A 237 16.91 -22.54 7.61
N GLU A 238 16.91 -23.78 7.10
CA GLU A 238 15.76 -24.69 6.87
C GLU A 238 14.50 -24.11 6.21
N ILE A 239 14.37 -24.44 4.94
CA ILE A 239 13.09 -24.51 4.23
C ILE A 239 12.23 -25.54 4.98
N LEU A 240 11.25 -25.08 5.74
CA LEU A 240 10.15 -25.91 6.22
C LEU A 240 8.98 -25.77 5.27
#